data_206ff778fa5f0df272490b7561a1f454
#
_entry.id   206ff778fa5f0df272490b7561a1f454
#
_cell.length_a   1.000
_cell.length_b   1.000
_cell.length_c   1.000
_cell.angle_alpha   90.00
_cell.angle_beta   90.00
_cell.angle_gamma   90.00
#
_symmetry.space_group_name_H-M   'P 1'
#
loop_
_entity.id
_entity.type
_entity.pdbx_description
1 polymer ?
#
loop_
_entity_poly.entity_id
_entity_poly.type
_entity_poly.pdbx_seq_one_letter_code
_entity_poly.pdbx_strand_id
1 'polypeptide(L)'
;MKNFTVNKISRRDFFKQTGIAGGGLILACSIPSAAKTGEALVESSELNAYVQIREDGKILIYSGSPEMGQGIKTSLPMIVAEELGAKWSDVIVEQTPEVNTEKYGRQSTGGSYTLYRNWNLMREMGATAREMLLGAGALIMEVPKSELEAVESRVRHMKSTRSFSFAELASLAQKQPVPNKDALEFKAREDYRILGTSKSQVDSLEIVTGVGDFGIDTKVPGMLFGCYEKCEALGGKVVSANIDEIKQLPGVVDAYIVEGNGKPNELLDGVGIVGTSTWSVFNARDKLNVIWDESQASKASWSAFEKFADAAEKENSEDKINIGDIESSISNDENTILE
;
A
#
# COMPACT_ATOMS: atom_id res chain seq x y z
N MET A 1 32.63 7.34 11.27
CA MET A 1 31.54 7.27 10.29
C MET A 1 31.96 6.32 9.21
N LYS A 2 31.37 5.12 9.13
CA LYS A 2 31.68 4.15 8.06
C LYS A 2 30.68 4.40 6.92
N ASN A 3 31.20 4.76 5.77
CA ASN A 3 30.43 4.92 4.54
C ASN A 3 29.92 3.55 4.10
N PHE A 4 28.60 3.34 4.15
CA PHE A 4 27.96 2.22 3.49
C PHE A 4 27.77 2.57 2.01
N THR A 5 28.50 1.89 1.16
CA THR A 5 28.31 1.97 -0.30
C THR A 5 27.14 1.04 -0.64
N VAL A 6 25.99 1.62 -1.00
CA VAL A 6 24.83 0.87 -1.50
C VAL A 6 25.15 0.45 -2.94
N ASN A 7 25.44 -0.82 -3.16
CA ASN A 7 25.52 -1.37 -4.52
C ASN A 7 24.11 -1.43 -5.12
N LYS A 8 23.89 -0.64 -6.17
CA LYS A 8 22.66 -0.69 -6.96
C LYS A 8 22.62 -1.98 -7.77
N ILE A 9 21.80 -2.92 -7.34
CA ILE A 9 21.50 -4.13 -8.13
C ILE A 9 20.35 -3.77 -9.07
N SER A 10 20.47 -4.03 -10.38
CA SER A 10 19.41 -3.81 -11.34
C SER A 10 18.32 -4.88 -11.17
N ARG A 11 17.05 -4.56 -11.52
CA ARG A 11 15.94 -5.54 -11.50
C ARG A 11 16.27 -6.82 -12.25
N ARG A 12 17.02 -6.72 -13.35
CA ARG A 12 17.46 -7.85 -14.17
C ARG A 12 18.51 -8.69 -13.45
N ASP A 13 19.39 -8.08 -12.65
CA ASP A 13 20.43 -8.79 -11.92
C ASP A 13 19.87 -9.45 -10.65
N PHE A 14 18.85 -8.86 -10.03
CA PHE A 14 18.10 -9.50 -8.96
C PHE A 14 17.40 -10.79 -9.45
N PHE A 15 16.69 -10.73 -10.58
CA PHE A 15 16.07 -11.91 -11.17
C PHE A 15 17.09 -12.94 -11.66
N LYS A 16 18.27 -12.53 -12.13
CA LYS A 16 19.36 -13.44 -12.49
C LYS A 16 20.01 -14.10 -11.28
N GLN A 17 20.18 -13.38 -10.18
CA GLN A 17 20.79 -13.93 -8.96
C GLN A 17 19.85 -14.89 -8.22
N THR A 18 18.53 -14.67 -8.28
CA THR A 18 17.55 -15.64 -7.77
C THR A 18 17.34 -16.83 -8.72
N GLY A 19 17.63 -16.69 -10.02
CA GLY A 19 17.50 -17.76 -11.03
C GLY A 19 18.78 -18.56 -11.31
N ILE A 20 19.97 -18.15 -10.83
CA ILE A 20 21.27 -18.81 -11.16
C ILE A 20 21.88 -19.55 -9.96
N ALA A 21 21.31 -19.42 -8.77
CA ALA A 21 21.80 -20.20 -7.63
C ALA A 21 21.12 -21.57 -7.58
N GLY A 22 21.58 -22.48 -8.42
CA GLY A 22 21.49 -23.89 -8.09
C GLY A 22 22.19 -24.09 -6.75
N GLY A 23 21.42 -24.30 -5.67
CA GLY A 23 21.93 -24.58 -4.32
C GLY A 23 22.50 -23.38 -3.60
N GLY A 24 21.78 -22.30 -3.47
CA GLY A 24 22.21 -21.11 -2.73
C GLY A 24 21.06 -20.58 -1.87
N LEU A 25 21.28 -20.69 -0.58
CA LEU A 25 20.71 -19.99 0.53
C LEU A 25 20.10 -18.64 0.10
N ILE A 26 18.77 -18.59 0.01
CA ILE A 26 18.08 -17.33 0.26
C ILE A 26 18.20 -17.14 1.76
N LEU A 27 19.09 -16.25 2.20
CA LEU A 27 19.06 -15.70 3.53
C LEU A 27 17.75 -14.90 3.64
N ALA A 28 16.67 -15.60 3.91
CA ALA A 28 15.56 -15.03 4.63
C ALA A 28 16.17 -14.60 5.97
N CYS A 29 16.51 -13.33 6.12
CA CYS A 29 16.58 -12.73 7.43
C CYS A 29 15.18 -12.87 8.01
N SER A 30 14.95 -13.97 8.71
CA SER A 30 13.84 -14.12 9.62
C SER A 30 14.06 -13.08 10.72
N ILE A 31 13.59 -11.87 10.48
CA ILE A 31 13.25 -10.99 11.57
C ILE A 31 11.98 -11.62 12.12
N PRO A 32 11.97 -12.11 13.35
CA PRO A 32 10.74 -12.58 13.93
C PRO A 32 9.80 -11.38 13.94
N SER A 33 8.82 -11.36 13.04
CA SER A 33 7.61 -10.59 13.25
C SER A 33 7.18 -10.92 14.67
N ALA A 34 6.93 -9.91 15.49
CA ALA A 34 6.46 -10.11 16.86
C ALA A 34 5.20 -10.98 16.75
N ALA A 35 5.40 -12.28 16.91
CA ALA A 35 4.36 -13.26 16.77
C ALA A 35 3.28 -12.90 17.78
N LYS A 36 2.07 -12.70 17.31
CA LYS A 36 0.87 -12.82 18.13
C LYS A 36 1.04 -14.15 18.85
N THR A 37 1.26 -14.10 20.14
CA THR A 37 1.60 -15.24 21.01
C THR A 37 0.56 -16.32 20.82
N GLY A 38 0.93 -17.44 20.21
CA GLY A 38 0.14 -18.66 20.25
C GLY A 38 -0.01 -19.48 18.97
N GLU A 39 0.37 -19.00 17.79
CA GLU A 39 0.33 -19.84 16.59
C GLU A 39 1.67 -20.56 16.40
N ALA A 40 1.61 -21.89 16.27
CA ALA A 40 2.76 -22.69 15.88
C ALA A 40 3.25 -22.25 14.49
N LEU A 41 4.57 -22.14 14.31
CA LEU A 41 5.17 -21.86 13.02
C LEU A 41 4.79 -22.96 12.04
N VAL A 42 3.99 -22.62 11.02
CA VAL A 42 3.65 -23.53 9.94
C VAL A 42 4.68 -23.35 8.84
N GLU A 43 5.30 -24.45 8.37
CA GLU A 43 6.23 -24.39 7.26
C GLU A 43 5.53 -23.90 6.00
N SER A 44 6.22 -23.09 5.22
CA SER A 44 5.72 -22.52 3.97
C SER A 44 6.78 -22.52 2.88
N SER A 45 6.34 -22.64 1.63
CA SER A 45 7.18 -22.51 0.44
C SER A 45 6.90 -21.19 -0.26
N GLU A 46 7.92 -20.32 -0.33
CA GLU A 46 7.83 -19.04 -1.02
C GLU A 46 8.02 -19.24 -2.52
N LEU A 47 7.03 -18.89 -3.34
CA LEU A 47 7.09 -19.00 -4.80
C LEU A 47 7.60 -17.71 -5.46
N ASN A 48 7.27 -16.57 -4.87
CA ASN A 48 7.80 -15.25 -5.26
C ASN A 48 7.62 -14.27 -4.08
N ALA A 49 7.99 -13.02 -4.27
CA ALA A 49 7.91 -11.98 -3.23
C ALA A 49 6.51 -11.77 -2.64
N TYR A 50 5.46 -12.17 -3.35
CA TYR A 50 4.06 -11.93 -2.96
C TYR A 50 3.30 -13.19 -2.55
N VAL A 51 3.78 -14.39 -2.90
CA VAL A 51 3.02 -15.63 -2.73
C VAL A 51 3.83 -16.66 -1.96
N GLN A 52 3.26 -17.12 -0.86
CA GLN A 52 3.75 -18.26 -0.09
C GLN A 52 2.64 -19.29 0.06
N ILE A 53 2.98 -20.56 -0.10
CA ILE A 53 2.05 -21.68 0.12
C ILE A 53 2.46 -22.40 1.38
N ARG A 54 1.54 -22.48 2.33
CA ARG A 54 1.75 -23.10 3.64
C ARG A 54 1.41 -24.59 3.57
N GLU A 55 2.02 -25.40 4.43
CA GLU A 55 1.74 -26.83 4.52
C GLU A 55 0.30 -27.14 4.95
N ASP A 56 -0.34 -26.24 5.70
CA ASP A 56 -1.75 -26.34 6.07
C ASP A 56 -2.73 -26.08 4.93
N GLY A 57 -2.23 -25.85 3.71
CA GLY A 57 -3.02 -25.54 2.51
C GLY A 57 -3.40 -24.08 2.36
N LYS A 58 -3.06 -23.23 3.31
CA LYS A 58 -3.29 -21.77 3.19
C LYS A 58 -2.29 -21.13 2.25
N ILE A 59 -2.76 -20.11 1.55
CA ILE A 59 -2.00 -19.35 0.58
C ILE A 59 -1.86 -17.93 1.13
N LEU A 60 -0.67 -17.59 1.58
CA LEU A 60 -0.37 -16.24 2.03
C LEU A 60 -0.05 -15.36 0.82
N ILE A 61 -0.80 -14.27 0.68
CA ILE A 61 -0.58 -13.26 -0.35
C ILE A 61 -0.33 -11.92 0.33
N TYR A 62 0.80 -11.31 0.02
CA TYR A 62 1.14 -10.00 0.54
C TYR A 62 0.45 -8.87 -0.23
N SER A 63 -0.10 -7.90 0.51
CA SER A 63 -0.53 -6.60 -0.03
C SER A 63 0.60 -5.59 0.14
N GLY A 64 1.08 -5.03 -0.96
CA GLY A 64 2.20 -4.07 -0.94
C GLY A 64 1.79 -2.63 -0.64
N SER A 65 0.51 -2.30 -0.75
CA SER A 65 0.03 -0.92 -0.61
C SER A 65 -0.72 -0.71 0.71
N PRO A 66 -0.54 0.42 1.39
CA PRO A 66 -1.22 0.73 2.64
C PRO A 66 -2.74 0.76 2.49
N GLU A 67 -3.43 0.06 3.41
CA GLU A 67 -4.87 0.14 3.59
C GLU A 67 -5.22 1.36 4.45
N MET A 68 -6.24 2.11 4.03
CA MET A 68 -6.77 3.26 4.77
C MET A 68 -8.31 3.35 4.66
N GLY A 69 -8.96 2.20 4.50
CA GLY A 69 -10.40 2.06 4.41
C GLY A 69 -10.95 1.92 2.99
N GLN A 70 -10.08 1.95 1.96
CA GLN A 70 -10.49 1.89 0.55
C GLN A 70 -10.51 0.46 -0.04
N GLY A 71 -10.09 -0.55 0.70
CA GLY A 71 -10.16 -1.96 0.32
C GLY A 71 -9.01 -2.48 -0.54
N ILE A 72 -7.89 -1.76 -0.62
CA ILE A 72 -6.74 -2.17 -1.45
C ILE A 72 -6.05 -3.43 -0.91
N LYS A 73 -6.06 -3.61 0.43
CA LYS A 73 -5.53 -4.81 1.09
C LYS A 73 -6.26 -6.08 0.65
N THR A 74 -7.51 -5.96 0.21
CA THR A 74 -8.30 -7.06 -0.34
C THR A 74 -8.15 -7.16 -1.85
N SER A 75 -8.27 -6.04 -2.58
CA SER A 75 -8.39 -6.06 -4.03
C SER A 75 -7.09 -6.40 -4.77
N LEU A 76 -5.92 -6.02 -4.27
CA LEU A 76 -4.65 -6.43 -4.89
C LEU A 76 -4.42 -7.95 -4.76
N PRO A 77 -4.56 -8.57 -3.58
CA PRO A 77 -4.47 -10.03 -3.45
C PRO A 77 -5.51 -10.81 -4.26
N MET A 78 -6.70 -10.25 -4.51
CA MET A 78 -7.68 -10.88 -5.39
C MET A 78 -7.14 -11.08 -6.81
N ILE A 79 -6.35 -10.14 -7.35
CA ILE A 79 -5.74 -10.25 -8.68
C ILE A 79 -4.72 -11.39 -8.70
N VAL A 80 -3.87 -11.47 -7.67
CA VAL A 80 -2.89 -12.54 -7.53
C VAL A 80 -3.59 -13.90 -7.40
N ALA A 81 -4.60 -14.00 -6.52
CA ALA A 81 -5.36 -15.22 -6.29
C ALA A 81 -6.10 -15.70 -7.55
N GLU A 82 -6.65 -14.76 -8.35
CA GLU A 82 -7.29 -15.08 -9.62
C GLU A 82 -6.31 -15.73 -10.58
N GLU A 83 -5.19 -15.07 -10.87
CA GLU A 83 -4.21 -15.58 -11.82
C GLU A 83 -3.55 -16.89 -11.34
N LEU A 84 -3.34 -17.01 -10.04
CA LEU A 84 -2.82 -18.25 -9.42
C LEU A 84 -3.79 -19.44 -9.55
N GLY A 85 -5.10 -19.17 -9.62
CA GLY A 85 -6.14 -20.21 -9.55
C GLY A 85 -6.42 -20.66 -8.13
N ALA A 86 -6.21 -19.79 -7.14
CA ALA A 86 -6.49 -20.08 -5.75
C ALA A 86 -8.00 -20.07 -5.46
N LYS A 87 -8.41 -20.82 -4.45
CA LYS A 87 -9.71 -20.67 -3.83
C LYS A 87 -9.64 -19.56 -2.80
N TRP A 88 -10.49 -18.54 -2.92
CA TRP A 88 -10.41 -17.35 -2.07
C TRP A 88 -10.46 -17.65 -0.56
N SER A 89 -11.21 -18.67 -0.14
CA SER A 89 -11.26 -19.08 1.27
C SER A 89 -9.96 -19.67 1.82
N ASP A 90 -9.03 -20.03 0.95
CA ASP A 90 -7.72 -20.54 1.35
C ASP A 90 -6.68 -19.42 1.44
N VAL A 91 -7.03 -18.22 0.96
CA VAL A 91 -6.12 -17.07 0.96
C VAL A 91 -6.09 -16.39 2.33
N ILE A 92 -4.90 -16.14 2.82
CA ILE A 92 -4.59 -15.25 3.94
C ILE A 92 -3.89 -14.03 3.35
N VAL A 93 -4.31 -12.85 3.76
CA VAL A 93 -3.71 -11.61 3.29
C VAL A 93 -2.97 -10.93 4.44
N GLU A 94 -1.72 -10.60 4.20
CA GLU A 94 -0.91 -9.80 5.11
C GLU A 94 -0.33 -8.58 4.40
N GLN A 95 -0.03 -7.55 5.16
CA GLN A 95 0.76 -6.42 4.66
C GLN A 95 2.21 -6.90 4.47
N THR A 96 2.90 -6.37 3.44
CA THR A 96 4.33 -6.64 3.27
C THR A 96 5.10 -6.32 4.56
N PRO A 97 6.01 -7.21 5.01
CA PRO A 97 6.65 -7.08 6.32
C PRO A 97 7.62 -5.90 6.42
N GLU A 98 7.99 -5.32 5.29
CA GLU A 98 8.95 -4.22 5.21
C GLU A 98 8.64 -3.29 4.04
N VAL A 99 9.13 -2.07 4.12
CA VAL A 99 9.16 -1.16 2.97
C VAL A 99 10.40 -1.46 2.14
N ASN A 100 10.20 -2.17 1.03
CA ASN A 100 11.26 -2.55 0.11
C ASN A 100 10.76 -2.47 -1.33
N THR A 101 11.01 -1.33 -1.96
CA THR A 101 10.52 -1.05 -3.31
C THR A 101 11.22 -1.85 -4.41
N GLU A 102 12.40 -2.39 -4.14
CA GLU A 102 13.10 -3.29 -5.07
C GLU A 102 12.41 -4.66 -5.11
N LYS A 103 11.98 -5.16 -3.94
CA LYS A 103 11.32 -6.45 -3.80
C LYS A 103 9.84 -6.39 -4.17
N TYR A 104 9.12 -5.38 -3.67
CA TYR A 104 7.67 -5.29 -3.76
C TYR A 104 7.16 -4.21 -4.72
N GLY A 105 8.04 -3.52 -5.44
CA GLY A 105 7.65 -2.38 -6.24
C GLY A 105 7.16 -1.21 -5.38
N ARG A 106 6.30 -0.38 -5.93
CA ARG A 106 5.81 0.81 -5.21
C ARG A 106 4.82 0.43 -4.10
N GLN A 107 5.19 0.72 -2.85
CA GLN A 107 4.39 0.49 -1.66
C GLN A 107 3.77 1.80 -1.14
N SER A 108 2.88 2.39 -1.93
CA SER A 108 2.20 3.64 -1.54
C SER A 108 0.78 3.70 -2.08
N THR A 109 -0.08 4.40 -1.36
CA THR A 109 -1.47 4.66 -1.75
C THR A 109 -1.66 6.15 -1.98
N GLY A 110 -2.29 6.52 -3.09
CA GLY A 110 -2.58 7.91 -3.42
C GLY A 110 -3.03 8.10 -4.87
N GLY A 111 -3.75 9.20 -5.12
CA GLY A 111 -4.21 9.61 -6.44
C GLY A 111 -5.16 8.64 -7.13
N SER A 112 -5.77 7.70 -6.42
CA SER A 112 -6.65 6.64 -6.95
C SER A 112 -5.99 5.71 -7.98
N TYR A 113 -4.65 5.67 -8.03
CA TYR A 113 -3.91 4.89 -9.03
C TYR A 113 -3.40 3.54 -8.54
N THR A 114 -3.58 3.19 -7.27
CA THR A 114 -2.92 2.01 -6.68
C THR A 114 -3.29 0.73 -7.40
N LEU A 115 -4.59 0.48 -7.65
CA LEU A 115 -5.04 -0.70 -8.38
C LEU A 115 -4.53 -0.70 -9.82
N TYR A 116 -4.70 0.41 -10.53
CA TYR A 116 -4.28 0.57 -11.92
C TYR A 116 -2.77 0.32 -12.11
N ARG A 117 -1.94 0.92 -11.26
CA ARG A 117 -0.47 0.81 -11.37
C ARG A 117 0.07 -0.57 -11.02
N ASN A 118 -0.60 -1.28 -10.13
CA ASN A 118 -0.18 -2.60 -9.68
C ASN A 118 -0.86 -3.75 -10.44
N TRP A 119 -1.83 -3.45 -11.32
CA TRP A 119 -2.62 -4.46 -12.02
C TRP A 119 -1.75 -5.52 -12.72
N ASN A 120 -0.83 -5.08 -13.56
CA ASN A 120 0.04 -6.01 -14.31
C ASN A 120 1.00 -6.76 -13.38
N LEU A 121 1.60 -6.06 -12.41
CA LEU A 121 2.50 -6.71 -11.44
C LEU A 121 1.79 -7.82 -10.66
N MET A 122 0.59 -7.57 -10.17
CA MET A 122 -0.17 -8.58 -9.41
C MET A 122 -0.56 -9.78 -10.30
N ARG A 123 -0.94 -9.53 -11.54
CA ARG A 123 -1.19 -10.60 -12.51
C ARG A 123 0.08 -11.42 -12.78
N GLU A 124 1.20 -10.76 -13.01
CA GLU A 124 2.50 -11.41 -13.22
C GLU A 124 2.88 -12.31 -12.03
N MET A 125 2.68 -11.83 -10.80
CA MET A 125 2.99 -12.63 -9.60
C MET A 125 2.11 -13.87 -9.49
N GLY A 126 0.80 -13.73 -9.71
CA GLY A 126 -0.12 -14.85 -9.70
C GLY A 126 0.16 -15.87 -10.81
N ALA A 127 0.36 -15.40 -12.04
CA ALA A 127 0.68 -16.24 -13.20
C ALA A 127 2.03 -16.95 -13.05
N THR A 128 3.05 -16.27 -12.53
CA THR A 128 4.36 -16.87 -12.25
C THR A 128 4.23 -18.06 -11.29
N ALA A 129 3.54 -17.86 -10.18
CA ALA A 129 3.33 -18.91 -9.19
C ALA A 129 2.49 -20.08 -9.77
N ARG A 130 1.47 -19.78 -10.59
CA ARG A 130 0.70 -20.78 -11.32
C ARG A 130 1.59 -21.63 -12.22
N GLU A 131 2.43 -21.00 -13.03
CA GLU A 131 3.33 -21.71 -13.96
C GLU A 131 4.31 -22.64 -13.24
N MET A 132 4.83 -22.22 -12.09
CA MET A 132 5.70 -23.06 -11.25
C MET A 132 4.94 -24.25 -10.68
N LEU A 133 3.71 -24.06 -10.22
CA LEU A 133 2.85 -25.16 -9.76
C LEU A 133 2.45 -26.14 -10.87
N LEU A 134 2.12 -25.63 -12.06
CA LEU A 134 1.85 -26.46 -13.22
C LEU A 134 3.09 -27.27 -13.63
N GLY A 135 4.27 -26.68 -13.58
CA GLY A 135 5.55 -27.38 -13.80
C GLY A 135 5.76 -28.52 -12.80
N ALA A 136 5.53 -28.26 -11.52
CA ALA A 136 5.59 -29.29 -10.48
C ALA A 136 4.56 -30.41 -10.70
N GLY A 137 3.33 -30.04 -11.03
CA GLY A 137 2.26 -30.99 -11.37
C GLY A 137 2.60 -31.86 -12.56
N ALA A 138 3.18 -31.28 -13.61
CA ALA A 138 3.61 -32.01 -14.81
C ALA A 138 4.67 -33.08 -14.47
N LEU A 139 5.63 -32.76 -13.60
CA LEU A 139 6.64 -33.71 -13.15
C LEU A 139 6.04 -34.85 -12.32
N ILE A 140 5.17 -34.55 -11.34
CA ILE A 140 4.59 -35.59 -10.48
C ILE A 140 3.59 -36.51 -11.25
N MET A 141 2.82 -35.91 -12.16
CA MET A 141 1.82 -36.62 -12.91
C MET A 141 2.36 -37.30 -14.17
N GLU A 142 3.61 -36.98 -14.54
CA GLU A 142 4.24 -37.50 -15.78
C GLU A 142 3.39 -37.19 -17.04
N VAL A 143 2.88 -35.97 -17.14
CA VAL A 143 2.05 -35.51 -18.25
C VAL A 143 2.54 -34.13 -18.76
N PRO A 144 2.24 -33.78 -20.02
CA PRO A 144 2.52 -32.46 -20.52
C PRO A 144 1.83 -31.37 -19.69
N LYS A 145 2.51 -30.25 -19.42
CA LYS A 145 1.96 -29.09 -18.69
C LYS A 145 0.67 -28.57 -19.35
N SER A 146 0.55 -28.65 -20.67
CA SER A 146 -0.63 -28.26 -21.44
C SER A 146 -1.90 -29.10 -21.16
N GLU A 147 -1.77 -30.20 -20.44
CA GLU A 147 -2.91 -31.05 -20.00
C GLU A 147 -3.33 -30.73 -18.55
N LEU A 148 -2.72 -29.74 -17.93
CA LEU A 148 -2.97 -29.35 -16.55
C LEU A 148 -3.65 -28.00 -16.46
N GLU A 149 -4.49 -27.83 -15.44
CA GLU A 149 -5.03 -26.53 -15.03
C GLU A 149 -4.83 -26.29 -13.53
N ALA A 150 -4.63 -25.05 -13.15
CA ALA A 150 -4.60 -24.61 -11.75
C ALA A 150 -5.92 -23.95 -11.40
N VAL A 151 -6.68 -24.55 -10.51
CA VAL A 151 -8.02 -24.11 -10.13
C VAL A 151 -8.38 -24.59 -8.72
N GLU A 152 -9.09 -23.74 -7.96
CA GLU A 152 -9.54 -24.06 -6.60
C GLU A 152 -8.40 -24.58 -5.69
N SER A 153 -7.25 -23.91 -5.70
CA SER A 153 -6.02 -24.25 -4.95
C SER A 153 -5.46 -25.67 -5.27
N ARG A 154 -5.73 -26.17 -6.45
CA ARG A 154 -5.26 -27.47 -6.93
C ARG A 154 -4.74 -27.41 -8.35
N VAL A 155 -3.78 -28.27 -8.68
CA VAL A 155 -3.42 -28.59 -10.07
C VAL A 155 -4.14 -29.86 -10.46
N ARG A 156 -4.93 -29.82 -11.51
CA ARG A 156 -5.74 -30.95 -12.03
C ARG A 156 -5.26 -31.32 -13.40
N HIS A 157 -5.28 -32.63 -13.67
CA HIS A 157 -5.12 -33.16 -15.00
C HIS A 157 -6.48 -33.24 -15.72
N MET A 158 -6.62 -32.44 -16.80
CA MET A 158 -7.91 -32.28 -17.49
C MET A 158 -8.48 -33.55 -18.12
N LYS A 159 -7.63 -34.55 -18.39
CA LYS A 159 -8.02 -35.82 -19.03
C LYS A 159 -8.21 -36.99 -18.05
N SER A 160 -8.04 -36.76 -16.74
CA SER A 160 -8.23 -37.80 -15.72
C SER A 160 -8.67 -37.16 -14.39
N THR A 161 -8.91 -38.02 -13.38
CA THR A 161 -9.29 -37.56 -12.03
C THR A 161 -8.11 -37.19 -11.15
N ARG A 162 -6.86 -37.25 -11.65
CA ARG A 162 -5.66 -36.93 -10.86
C ARG A 162 -5.59 -35.44 -10.54
N SER A 163 -5.33 -35.13 -9.31
CA SER A 163 -5.10 -33.73 -8.88
C SER A 163 -4.26 -33.68 -7.60
N PHE A 164 -3.50 -32.63 -7.45
CA PHE A 164 -2.71 -32.34 -6.26
C PHE A 164 -3.05 -30.94 -5.76
N SER A 165 -3.12 -30.75 -4.45
CA SER A 165 -3.24 -29.42 -3.86
C SER A 165 -1.97 -28.60 -4.09
N PHE A 166 -2.08 -27.28 -4.00
CA PHE A 166 -0.91 -26.41 -4.06
C PHE A 166 0.09 -26.71 -2.94
N ALA A 167 -0.37 -27.09 -1.75
CA ALA A 167 0.50 -27.47 -0.63
C ALA A 167 1.34 -28.72 -0.95
N GLU A 168 0.73 -29.75 -1.54
CA GLU A 168 1.44 -30.97 -1.96
C GLU A 168 2.52 -30.68 -3.02
N LEU A 169 2.33 -29.66 -3.84
CA LEU A 169 3.23 -29.29 -4.92
C LEU A 169 4.26 -28.19 -4.53
N ALA A 170 4.03 -27.48 -3.44
CA ALA A 170 4.74 -26.25 -3.11
C ALA A 170 6.27 -26.40 -3.06
N SER A 171 6.78 -27.41 -2.36
CA SER A 171 8.21 -27.71 -2.29
C SER A 171 8.86 -28.02 -3.64
N LEU A 172 8.12 -28.66 -4.54
CA LEU A 172 8.59 -28.97 -5.89
C LEU A 172 8.45 -27.78 -6.81
N ALA A 173 7.38 -27.00 -6.64
CA ALA A 173 7.13 -25.76 -7.38
C ALA A 173 8.23 -24.74 -7.12
N GLN A 174 8.67 -24.59 -5.87
CA GLN A 174 9.77 -23.68 -5.50
C GLN A 174 11.08 -23.98 -6.24
N LYS A 175 11.27 -25.24 -6.65
CA LYS A 175 12.46 -25.68 -7.40
C LYS A 175 12.30 -25.54 -8.92
N GLN A 176 11.12 -25.16 -9.41
CA GLN A 176 10.90 -24.93 -10.83
C GLN A 176 11.63 -23.64 -11.29
N PRO A 177 12.07 -23.58 -12.54
CA PRO A 177 12.58 -22.33 -13.08
C PRO A 177 11.49 -21.25 -13.08
N VAL A 178 11.85 -20.04 -12.67
CA VAL A 178 10.97 -18.89 -12.76
C VAL A 178 10.69 -18.63 -14.26
N PRO A 179 9.43 -18.60 -14.69
CA PRO A 179 9.10 -18.40 -16.10
C PRO A 179 9.53 -17.02 -16.61
N ASN A 180 9.82 -16.93 -17.89
CA ASN A 180 10.03 -15.64 -18.53
C ASN A 180 8.73 -14.84 -18.50
N LYS A 181 8.80 -13.59 -18.06
CA LYS A 181 7.64 -12.68 -18.00
C LYS A 181 6.90 -12.58 -19.34
N ASP A 182 7.62 -12.51 -20.45
CA ASP A 182 7.04 -12.38 -21.80
C ASP A 182 6.35 -13.67 -22.30
N ALA A 183 6.55 -14.78 -21.59
CA ALA A 183 5.92 -16.06 -21.87
C ALA A 183 4.74 -16.37 -20.94
N LEU A 184 4.40 -15.47 -20.03
CA LEU A 184 3.28 -15.64 -19.14
C LEU A 184 1.95 -15.48 -19.88
N GLU A 185 1.10 -16.46 -19.79
CA GLU A 185 -0.29 -16.39 -20.24
C GLU A 185 -1.17 -15.94 -19.08
N PHE A 186 -1.98 -14.92 -19.30
CA PHE A 186 -2.93 -14.40 -18.33
C PHE A 186 -4.33 -14.93 -18.61
N LYS A 187 -5.11 -15.13 -17.55
CA LYS A 187 -6.51 -15.50 -17.68
C LYS A 187 -7.29 -14.45 -18.46
N ALA A 188 -8.17 -14.91 -19.33
CA ALA A 188 -9.14 -14.03 -19.97
C ALA A 188 -10.24 -13.62 -18.98
N ARG A 189 -10.91 -12.51 -19.26
CA ARG A 189 -11.92 -11.95 -18.34
C ARG A 189 -13.09 -12.91 -18.09
N GLU A 190 -13.47 -13.66 -19.08
CA GLU A 190 -14.50 -14.70 -19.03
C GLU A 190 -14.17 -15.87 -18.10
N ASP A 191 -12.88 -16.09 -17.83
CA ASP A 191 -12.39 -17.16 -16.95
C ASP A 191 -12.26 -16.72 -15.49
N TYR A 192 -12.56 -15.45 -15.17
CA TYR A 192 -12.45 -14.92 -13.82
C TYR A 192 -13.50 -15.54 -12.89
N ARG A 193 -13.04 -15.95 -11.69
CA ARG A 193 -13.86 -16.57 -10.65
C ARG A 193 -13.86 -15.76 -9.35
N ILE A 194 -12.85 -14.97 -9.13
CA ILE A 194 -12.67 -14.10 -7.95
C ILE A 194 -12.93 -12.64 -8.33
N LEU A 195 -12.28 -12.17 -9.39
CA LEU A 195 -12.45 -10.81 -9.89
C LEU A 195 -13.87 -10.63 -10.43
N GLY A 196 -14.46 -9.46 -10.17
CA GLY A 196 -15.86 -9.16 -10.53
C GLY A 196 -16.89 -9.74 -9.56
N THR A 197 -16.47 -10.46 -8.50
CA THR A 197 -17.36 -10.93 -7.44
C THR A 197 -17.19 -10.12 -6.17
N SER A 198 -18.26 -9.98 -5.38
CA SER A 198 -18.19 -9.30 -4.09
C SER A 198 -17.41 -10.14 -3.08
N LYS A 199 -16.44 -9.51 -2.41
CA LYS A 199 -15.69 -10.08 -1.29
C LYS A 199 -15.71 -9.10 -0.12
N SER A 200 -15.89 -9.61 1.10
CA SER A 200 -15.67 -8.80 2.30
C SER A 200 -14.20 -8.39 2.39
N GLN A 201 -13.94 -7.21 2.92
CA GLN A 201 -12.56 -6.82 3.24
C GLN A 201 -11.95 -7.82 4.22
N VAL A 202 -10.68 -8.17 3.99
CA VAL A 202 -9.99 -9.23 4.73
C VAL A 202 -9.81 -8.91 6.23
N ASP A 203 -9.85 -7.63 6.59
CA ASP A 203 -9.70 -7.11 7.95
C ASP A 203 -11.01 -6.61 8.57
N SER A 204 -12.15 -6.73 7.88
CA SER A 204 -13.45 -6.24 8.36
C SER A 204 -13.82 -6.78 9.75
N LEU A 205 -13.57 -8.07 10.00
CA LEU A 205 -13.90 -8.68 11.28
C LEU A 205 -13.06 -8.07 12.42
N GLU A 206 -11.77 -7.90 12.21
CA GLU A 206 -10.86 -7.29 13.19
C GLU A 206 -11.27 -5.86 13.51
N ILE A 207 -11.65 -5.09 12.48
CA ILE A 207 -12.10 -3.70 12.63
C ILE A 207 -13.39 -3.63 13.46
N VAL A 208 -14.44 -4.39 13.09
CA VAL A 208 -15.74 -4.30 13.76
C VAL A 208 -15.78 -4.92 15.16
N THR A 209 -14.83 -5.78 15.46
CA THR A 209 -14.68 -6.37 16.82
C THR A 209 -13.71 -5.57 17.70
N GLY A 210 -13.08 -4.52 17.18
CA GLY A 210 -12.17 -3.65 17.92
C GLY A 210 -10.81 -4.28 18.22
N VAL A 211 -10.42 -5.34 17.49
CA VAL A 211 -9.08 -5.95 17.58
C VAL A 211 -8.15 -5.50 16.46
N GLY A 212 -8.66 -4.70 15.52
CA GLY A 212 -7.87 -4.07 14.47
C GLY A 212 -6.83 -3.13 15.06
N ASP A 213 -5.61 -3.19 14.55
CA ASP A 213 -4.46 -2.45 15.09
C ASP A 213 -4.17 -1.25 14.19
N PHE A 214 -4.46 -0.05 14.67
CA PHE A 214 -4.23 1.21 13.96
C PHE A 214 -3.03 1.95 14.54
N GLY A 215 -2.41 2.82 13.74
CA GLY A 215 -1.26 3.60 14.17
C GLY A 215 -1.49 4.38 15.47
N ILE A 216 -2.71 4.90 15.67
CA ILE A 216 -3.09 5.62 16.89
C ILE A 216 -3.14 4.72 18.13
N ASP A 217 -3.35 3.40 17.96
CA ASP A 217 -3.44 2.43 19.04
C ASP A 217 -2.06 1.88 19.46
N THR A 218 -1.04 2.17 18.64
CA THR A 218 0.33 1.70 18.90
C THR A 218 0.85 2.22 20.23
N LYS A 219 1.40 1.33 21.06
CA LYS A 219 2.00 1.65 22.35
C LYS A 219 3.37 0.99 22.48
N VAL A 220 4.37 1.80 22.80
CA VAL A 220 5.72 1.31 23.13
C VAL A 220 6.12 1.77 24.52
N PRO A 221 6.96 1.01 25.25
CA PRO A 221 7.43 1.43 26.59
C PRO A 221 8.07 2.81 26.55
N GLY A 222 7.64 3.70 27.45
CA GLY A 222 8.15 5.07 27.54
C GLY A 222 7.64 6.03 26.46
N MET A 223 6.66 5.63 25.64
CA MET A 223 6.07 6.49 24.63
C MET A 223 5.42 7.73 25.25
N LEU A 224 5.67 8.88 24.62
CA LEU A 224 4.98 10.13 24.91
C LEU A 224 4.08 10.48 23.71
N PHE A 225 3.07 11.27 23.98
CA PHE A 225 2.13 11.78 23.00
C PHE A 225 2.41 13.25 22.75
N GLY A 226 2.25 13.69 21.52
CA GLY A 226 2.46 15.09 21.17
C GLY A 226 1.28 15.65 20.40
N CYS A 227 1.01 16.92 20.58
CA CYS A 227 0.21 17.71 19.64
C CYS A 227 0.96 18.98 19.25
N TYR A 228 0.57 19.53 18.13
CA TYR A 228 1.21 20.71 17.56
C TYR A 228 0.15 21.71 17.15
N GLU A 229 0.22 22.89 17.74
CA GLU A 229 -0.65 24.02 17.39
C GLU A 229 0.12 24.99 16.51
N LYS A 230 -0.39 25.27 15.33
CA LYS A 230 0.20 26.16 14.35
C LYS A 230 -0.73 27.32 14.04
N CYS A 231 -0.20 28.43 13.56
CA CYS A 231 -1.00 29.55 13.10
C CYS A 231 -1.96 29.10 11.97
N GLU A 232 -3.22 29.51 12.03
CA GLU A 232 -4.19 29.26 10.96
C GLU A 232 -3.79 29.97 9.67
N ALA A 233 -3.26 31.17 9.79
CA ALA A 233 -2.72 31.91 8.64
C ALA A 233 -1.32 31.40 8.30
N LEU A 234 -1.14 30.91 7.07
CA LEU A 234 0.13 30.40 6.59
C LEU A 234 1.23 31.47 6.61
N GLY A 235 2.32 31.21 7.34
CA GLY A 235 3.42 32.15 7.53
C GLY A 235 3.30 33.04 8.77
N GLY A 236 2.24 32.87 9.57
CA GLY A 236 2.15 33.47 10.90
C GLY A 236 3.22 32.94 11.84
N LYS A 237 3.66 33.75 12.79
CA LYS A 237 4.70 33.44 13.78
C LYS A 237 4.17 33.55 15.21
N VAL A 238 4.72 32.74 16.10
CA VAL A 238 4.42 32.84 17.52
C VAL A 238 5.09 34.06 18.11
N VAL A 239 4.32 34.97 18.69
CA VAL A 239 4.83 36.07 19.49
C VAL A 239 5.02 35.66 20.94
N SER A 240 4.00 35.02 21.51
CA SER A 240 4.03 34.50 22.87
C SER A 240 2.94 33.40 23.03
N ALA A 241 3.10 32.58 24.06
CA ALA A 241 2.10 31.64 24.49
C ALA A 241 2.19 31.43 26.02
N ASN A 242 1.11 30.98 26.63
CA ASN A 242 1.04 30.69 28.06
C ASN A 242 1.72 29.36 28.43
N ILE A 243 2.95 29.15 27.97
CA ILE A 243 3.72 27.90 28.08
C ILE A 243 3.83 27.40 29.54
N ASP A 244 4.13 28.32 30.47
CA ASP A 244 4.33 27.95 31.88
C ASP A 244 3.05 27.41 32.53
N GLU A 245 1.89 27.95 32.16
CA GLU A 245 0.59 27.43 32.61
C GLU A 245 0.32 26.05 32.03
N ILE A 246 0.60 25.85 30.74
CA ILE A 246 0.41 24.58 30.05
C ILE A 246 1.28 23.47 30.66
N LYS A 247 2.52 23.77 31.02
CA LYS A 247 3.43 22.82 31.70
C LYS A 247 2.93 22.33 33.06
N GLN A 248 2.08 23.10 33.72
CA GLN A 248 1.52 22.74 35.04
C GLN A 248 0.30 21.82 34.94
N LEU A 249 -0.22 21.55 33.73
CA LEU A 249 -1.42 20.74 33.58
C LEU A 249 -1.14 19.24 33.79
N PRO A 250 -2.08 18.51 34.38
CA PRO A 250 -1.92 17.09 34.64
C PRO A 250 -1.60 16.30 33.39
N GLY A 251 -0.53 15.50 33.45
CA GLY A 251 -0.11 14.63 32.36
C GLY A 251 0.68 15.31 31.25
N VAL A 252 0.89 16.63 31.31
CA VAL A 252 1.82 17.35 30.43
C VAL A 252 3.25 17.11 30.93
N VAL A 253 4.14 16.77 30.03
CA VAL A 253 5.57 16.56 30.28
C VAL A 253 6.36 17.79 29.90
N ASP A 254 6.04 18.42 28.78
CA ASP A 254 6.66 19.65 28.32
C ASP A 254 5.77 20.40 27.31
N ALA A 255 6.02 21.70 27.15
CA ALA A 255 5.46 22.55 26.13
C ALA A 255 6.49 23.62 25.72
N TYR A 256 6.59 23.89 24.42
CA TYR A 256 7.61 24.79 23.90
C TYR A 256 7.19 25.42 22.58
N ILE A 257 7.73 26.62 22.31
CA ILE A 257 7.59 27.28 21.02
C ILE A 257 8.53 26.60 20.02
N VAL A 258 8.02 26.35 18.84
CA VAL A 258 8.76 25.79 17.70
C VAL A 258 8.89 26.88 16.66
N GLU A 259 10.13 27.23 16.32
CA GLU A 259 10.40 28.11 15.21
C GLU A 259 10.41 27.36 13.90
N GLY A 260 9.60 27.77 12.96
CA GLY A 260 9.56 27.23 11.62
C GLY A 260 10.70 27.76 10.75
N ASN A 261 10.83 27.20 9.57
CA ASN A 261 11.87 27.63 8.61
C ASN A 261 11.37 28.60 7.53
N GLY A 262 10.14 29.10 7.67
CA GLY A 262 9.50 30.06 6.77
C GLY A 262 9.02 29.48 5.44
N LYS A 263 9.14 28.18 5.22
CA LYS A 263 8.66 27.54 3.99
C LYS A 263 7.30 26.88 4.22
N PRO A 264 6.30 27.16 3.38
CA PRO A 264 4.92 26.72 3.62
C PRO A 264 4.72 25.19 3.59
N ASN A 265 5.61 24.46 2.96
CA ASN A 265 5.57 23.01 2.82
C ASN A 265 6.51 22.24 3.78
N GLU A 266 7.13 22.95 4.72
CA GLU A 266 8.04 22.39 5.72
C GLU A 266 7.53 22.71 7.14
N LEU A 267 8.43 22.82 8.11
CA LEU A 267 8.07 23.11 9.49
C LEU A 267 7.56 24.55 9.64
N LEU A 268 6.32 24.69 10.06
CA LEU A 268 5.71 26.00 10.36
C LEU A 268 6.01 26.40 11.80
N ASP A 269 5.89 27.70 12.10
CA ASP A 269 5.93 28.21 13.48
C ASP A 269 4.72 27.69 14.27
N GLY A 270 4.93 27.37 15.55
CA GLY A 270 3.85 26.84 16.37
C GLY A 270 4.26 26.53 17.80
N VAL A 271 3.39 25.84 18.51
CA VAL A 271 3.60 25.38 19.88
C VAL A 271 3.47 23.87 19.93
N GLY A 272 4.50 23.17 20.37
CA GLY A 272 4.50 21.76 20.68
C GLY A 272 4.11 21.51 22.12
N ILE A 273 3.24 20.53 22.37
CA ILE A 273 2.89 20.05 23.71
C ILE A 273 3.13 18.56 23.74
N VAL A 274 3.84 18.07 24.76
CA VAL A 274 4.16 16.67 24.97
C VAL A 274 3.59 16.19 26.30
N GLY A 275 2.98 15.01 26.31
CA GLY A 275 2.33 14.47 27.50
C GLY A 275 2.30 12.95 27.54
N THR A 276 1.76 12.42 28.63
CA THR A 276 1.71 10.97 28.92
C THR A 276 0.52 10.26 28.27
N SER A 277 -0.40 11.00 27.67
CA SER A 277 -1.58 10.47 26.96
C SER A 277 -2.08 11.44 25.90
N THR A 278 -2.77 10.93 24.88
CA THR A 278 -3.47 11.76 23.88
C THR A 278 -4.45 12.74 24.56
N TRP A 279 -5.18 12.26 25.57
CA TRP A 279 -6.11 13.11 26.34
C TRP A 279 -5.41 14.28 27.01
N SER A 280 -4.26 14.07 27.68
CA SER A 280 -3.55 15.14 28.38
C SER A 280 -3.08 16.24 27.45
N VAL A 281 -2.55 15.87 26.26
CA VAL A 281 -2.06 16.86 25.29
C VAL A 281 -3.19 17.63 24.60
N PHE A 282 -4.31 16.98 24.31
CA PHE A 282 -5.48 17.66 23.71
C PHE A 282 -6.16 18.60 24.70
N ASN A 283 -6.36 18.15 25.95
CA ASN A 283 -6.90 19.00 26.99
C ASN A 283 -5.98 20.18 27.34
N ALA A 284 -4.67 20.02 27.18
CA ALA A 284 -3.71 21.10 27.35
C ALA A 284 -3.77 22.08 26.15
N ARG A 285 -3.91 21.55 24.91
CA ARG A 285 -4.08 22.38 23.73
C ARG A 285 -5.34 23.25 23.80
N ASP A 286 -6.44 22.73 24.31
CA ASP A 286 -7.68 23.48 24.47
C ASP A 286 -7.55 24.66 25.48
N LYS A 287 -6.51 24.66 26.31
CA LYS A 287 -6.18 25.74 27.26
C LYS A 287 -5.02 26.59 26.77
N LEU A 288 -4.41 26.24 25.64
CA LEU A 288 -3.32 27.00 25.07
C LEU A 288 -3.85 28.31 24.51
N ASN A 289 -3.17 29.39 24.86
CA ASN A 289 -3.43 30.71 24.31
C ASN A 289 -2.15 31.22 23.65
N VAL A 290 -2.21 31.38 22.32
CA VAL A 290 -1.08 31.83 21.53
C VAL A 290 -1.38 33.20 20.92
N ILE A 291 -0.44 34.09 21.01
CA ILE A 291 -0.48 35.37 20.29
C ILE A 291 0.36 35.21 19.04
N TRP A 292 -0.27 35.44 17.90
CA TRP A 292 0.35 35.31 16.60
C TRP A 292 0.71 36.65 15.98
N ASP A 293 1.86 36.72 15.33
CA ASP A 293 2.17 37.79 14.38
C ASP A 293 1.82 37.30 12.96
N GLU A 294 0.74 37.84 12.43
CA GLU A 294 0.26 37.53 11.07
C GLU A 294 0.65 38.60 10.04
N SER A 295 1.52 39.56 10.41
CA SER A 295 1.89 40.70 9.54
C SER A 295 2.48 40.25 8.21
N GLN A 296 3.20 39.11 8.19
CA GLN A 296 3.80 38.49 7.01
C GLN A 296 3.06 37.25 6.55
N ALA A 297 1.93 36.91 7.17
CA ALA A 297 1.16 35.75 6.80
C ALA A 297 0.50 35.89 5.41
N SER A 298 0.23 34.76 4.79
CA SER A 298 -0.50 34.74 3.53
C SER A 298 -1.86 35.39 3.67
N LYS A 299 -2.17 36.28 2.76
CA LYS A 299 -3.48 36.97 2.64
C LYS A 299 -4.39 36.27 1.61
N ALA A 300 -4.00 35.09 1.14
CA ALA A 300 -4.84 34.31 0.25
C ALA A 300 -6.18 33.97 0.92
N SER A 301 -7.26 34.22 0.22
CA SER A 301 -8.61 33.92 0.67
C SER A 301 -9.44 33.41 -0.50
N TRP A 302 -10.47 32.62 -0.21
CA TRP A 302 -11.36 32.11 -1.23
C TRP A 302 -12.02 33.27 -2.01
N SER A 303 -12.53 34.26 -1.31
CA SER A 303 -13.15 35.44 -1.95
C SER A 303 -12.22 36.27 -2.82
N ALA A 304 -10.92 36.30 -2.51
CA ALA A 304 -9.92 36.93 -3.37
C ALA A 304 -9.64 36.06 -4.62
N PHE A 305 -9.64 34.73 -4.46
CA PHE A 305 -9.48 33.81 -5.57
C PHE A 305 -10.68 33.84 -6.54
N GLU A 306 -11.91 33.90 -6.03
CA GLU A 306 -13.12 34.05 -6.86
C GLU A 306 -13.04 35.32 -7.73
N LYS A 307 -12.70 36.46 -7.12
CA LYS A 307 -12.51 37.71 -7.87
C LYS A 307 -11.39 37.64 -8.93
N PHE A 308 -10.32 36.90 -8.61
CA PHE A 308 -9.24 36.66 -9.56
C PHE A 308 -9.73 35.76 -10.73
N ALA A 309 -10.48 34.70 -10.43
CA ALA A 309 -11.02 33.79 -11.44
C ALA A 309 -12.00 34.51 -12.38
N ASP A 310 -12.94 35.32 -11.82
CA ASP A 310 -13.87 36.13 -12.59
C ASP A 310 -13.16 37.16 -13.51
N ALA A 311 -12.04 37.68 -13.05
CA ALA A 311 -11.23 38.61 -13.88
C ALA A 311 -10.46 37.84 -14.97
N ALA A 312 -9.89 36.70 -14.64
CA ALA A 312 -9.10 35.85 -15.57
C ALA A 312 -9.95 35.29 -16.72
N GLU A 313 -11.24 35.00 -16.48
CA GLU A 313 -12.19 34.59 -17.52
C GLU A 313 -12.29 35.59 -18.68
N LYS A 314 -12.08 36.87 -18.39
CA LYS A 314 -12.18 37.98 -19.34
C LYS A 314 -10.87 38.29 -20.06
N GLU A 315 -9.79 37.64 -19.68
CA GLU A 315 -8.46 37.82 -20.27
C GLU A 315 -8.24 36.81 -21.42
N ASN A 316 -7.42 37.19 -22.39
CA ASN A 316 -6.99 36.28 -23.43
C ASN A 316 -6.12 35.16 -22.84
N SER A 317 -6.54 33.92 -22.99
CA SER A 317 -5.78 32.76 -22.55
C SER A 317 -4.94 32.16 -23.69
N GLU A 318 -3.80 31.56 -23.36
CA GLU A 318 -3.09 30.69 -24.29
C GLU A 318 -3.71 29.28 -24.26
N ASP A 319 -4.02 28.75 -25.44
CA ASP A 319 -4.48 27.38 -25.55
C ASP A 319 -3.38 26.40 -25.13
N LYS A 320 -3.60 25.67 -24.08
CA LYS A 320 -2.71 24.59 -23.64
C LYS A 320 -2.89 23.32 -24.45
N ILE A 321 -4.12 23.05 -24.85
CA ILE A 321 -4.50 21.91 -25.68
C ILE A 321 -5.57 22.40 -26.64
N ASN A 322 -5.36 22.24 -27.94
CA ASN A 322 -6.32 22.57 -28.99
C ASN A 322 -6.59 21.29 -29.81
N ILE A 323 -7.70 20.64 -29.52
CA ILE A 323 -8.14 19.42 -30.20
C ILE A 323 -9.59 19.61 -30.67
N GLY A 324 -9.80 19.54 -31.97
CA GLY A 324 -11.09 19.76 -32.58
C GLY A 324 -11.39 21.25 -32.84
N ASP A 325 -12.66 21.57 -33.07
CA ASP A 325 -13.16 22.93 -33.31
C ASP A 325 -14.23 23.27 -32.28
N ILE A 326 -13.81 23.91 -31.20
CA ILE A 326 -14.66 24.27 -30.07
C ILE A 326 -15.66 25.34 -30.48
N GLU A 327 -15.22 26.35 -31.22
CA GLU A 327 -16.05 27.47 -31.68
C GLU A 327 -17.22 27.00 -32.54
N SER A 328 -16.93 26.11 -33.49
CA SER A 328 -17.95 25.48 -34.32
C SER A 328 -18.91 24.62 -33.51
N SER A 329 -18.39 23.90 -32.47
CA SER A 329 -19.20 23.05 -31.62
C SER A 329 -20.13 23.85 -30.71
N ILE A 330 -19.68 24.98 -30.19
CA ILE A 330 -20.48 25.88 -29.34
C ILE A 330 -21.54 26.61 -30.16
N SER A 331 -21.22 27.00 -31.41
CA SER A 331 -22.11 27.73 -32.29
C SER A 331 -23.18 26.85 -32.95
N ASN A 332 -23.15 25.54 -32.74
CA ASN A 332 -24.14 24.62 -33.29
C ASN A 332 -25.39 24.59 -32.40
N ASP A 333 -26.52 25.05 -32.98
CA ASP A 333 -27.83 25.10 -32.29
C ASP A 333 -28.34 23.74 -31.79
N GLU A 334 -27.78 22.63 -32.28
CA GLU A 334 -28.12 21.27 -31.80
C GLU A 334 -27.41 20.90 -30.49
N ASN A 335 -26.40 21.66 -30.09
CA ASN A 335 -25.65 21.40 -28.86
C ASN A 335 -26.25 22.14 -27.65
N THR A 336 -26.41 21.44 -26.54
CA THR A 336 -26.85 22.05 -25.29
C THR A 336 -25.61 22.51 -24.51
N ILE A 337 -25.55 23.79 -24.19
CA ILE A 337 -24.52 24.37 -23.31
C ILE A 337 -25.17 24.57 -21.94
N LEU A 338 -24.56 24.02 -20.90
CA LEU A 338 -24.95 24.24 -19.51
C LEU A 338 -23.96 25.24 -18.90
N GLU A 339 -24.45 26.43 -18.49
CA GLU A 339 -23.71 27.41 -17.70
C GLU A 339 -23.74 27.08 -16.22
#